data_0d2474031518581bdf564a4882fb0666
#
_entry.id   0d2474031518581bdf564a4882fb0666
#
_cell.length_a   1.000
_cell.length_b   1.000
_cell.length_c   1.000
_cell.angle_alpha   90.00
_cell.angle_beta   90.00
_cell.angle_gamma   90.00
#
_symmetry.space_group_name_H-M   'P 1'
#
loop_
_entity.id
_entity.type
_entity.pdbx_description
1 polymer ?
#
loop_
_entity_poly.entity_id
_entity_poly.type
_entity_poly.pdbx_seq_one_letter_code
_entity_poly.pdbx_strand_id
1 'polypeptide(L)'
;DVYKRQGMLRSVFAPLCVFLIGYPLTVLVLGPAGAVVGSWIVKAIVFIQAHVGGFAPGIIAATHPFLVMMGVNMLMVAPMTELLTRVGSDNVFRPGWILHNISEGGACFAVAARTKDKDMRMAALSAGIGAIVSGVSEPALYGVNLRLRKPMIGLVLGGFIGGSVAGFMGAKAFSMGYSSILGVVIFEKTIAAIIAGCLLYTSPSPRD
;
A
#
# COMPACT_ATOMS: atom_id res chain seq x y z
N ASP A 1 -29.44 20.25 -33.08
CA ASP A 1 -29.04 18.82 -33.14
C ASP A 1 -27.54 18.55 -33.41
N VAL A 2 -26.85 19.47 -34.09
CA VAL A 2 -25.42 19.33 -34.39
C VAL A 2 -24.59 19.40 -33.10
N TYR A 3 -24.93 20.24 -32.13
CA TYR A 3 -24.26 20.37 -30.85
C TYR A 3 -24.36 19.11 -29.96
N LYS A 4 -25.48 18.39 -30.00
CA LYS A 4 -25.63 17.12 -29.26
C LYS A 4 -24.80 16.00 -29.89
N ARG A 5 -24.69 15.96 -31.22
CA ARG A 5 -23.83 15.00 -31.92
C ARG A 5 -22.34 15.25 -31.66
N GLN A 6 -21.91 16.51 -31.58
CA GLN A 6 -20.53 16.85 -31.26
C GLN A 6 -20.13 16.40 -29.83
N GLY A 7 -21.04 16.51 -28.86
CA GLY A 7 -20.82 16.00 -27.50
C GLY A 7 -20.63 14.47 -27.44
N MET A 8 -21.47 13.75 -28.18
CA MET A 8 -21.39 12.28 -28.23
C MET A 8 -20.12 11.79 -28.98
N LEU A 9 -19.79 12.42 -30.11
CA LEU A 9 -18.56 12.12 -30.84
C LEU A 9 -17.33 12.42 -29.99
N ARG A 10 -17.29 13.54 -29.28
CA ARG A 10 -16.18 13.90 -28.41
C ARG A 10 -16.01 12.94 -27.22
N SER A 11 -17.10 12.46 -26.64
CA SER A 11 -17.06 11.52 -25.50
C SER A 11 -16.55 10.13 -25.89
N VAL A 12 -16.65 9.75 -27.16
CA VAL A 12 -16.15 8.47 -27.67
C VAL A 12 -14.76 8.62 -28.32
N PHE A 13 -14.61 9.61 -29.21
CA PHE A 13 -13.37 9.75 -29.99
C PHE A 13 -12.21 10.31 -29.17
N ALA A 14 -12.46 11.18 -28.19
CA ALA A 14 -11.37 11.71 -27.39
C ALA A 14 -10.69 10.61 -26.54
N PRO A 15 -11.41 9.77 -25.77
CA PRO A 15 -10.80 8.63 -25.10
C PRO A 15 -10.14 7.64 -26.05
N LEU A 16 -10.74 7.39 -27.22
CA LEU A 16 -10.18 6.49 -28.22
C LEU A 16 -8.85 7.01 -28.76
N CYS A 17 -8.74 8.29 -29.12
CA CYS A 17 -7.50 8.89 -29.58
C CYS A 17 -6.43 8.89 -28.49
N VAL A 18 -6.81 9.23 -27.25
CA VAL A 18 -5.89 9.16 -26.09
C VAL A 18 -5.38 7.73 -25.91
N PHE A 19 -6.23 6.73 -26.04
CA PHE A 19 -5.83 5.34 -25.92
C PHE A 19 -4.92 4.88 -27.07
N LEU A 20 -5.27 5.22 -28.32
CA LEU A 20 -4.51 4.82 -29.51
C LEU A 20 -3.10 5.44 -29.53
N ILE A 21 -2.94 6.67 -29.04
CA ILE A 21 -1.65 7.32 -28.99
C ILE A 21 -0.94 7.00 -27.67
N GLY A 22 -1.66 7.08 -26.56
CA GLY A 22 -1.12 6.90 -25.22
C GLY A 22 -0.65 5.48 -24.95
N TYR A 23 -1.37 4.46 -25.42
CA TYR A 23 -1.01 3.07 -25.19
C TYR A 23 0.34 2.69 -25.82
N PRO A 24 0.58 2.91 -27.13
CA PRO A 24 1.89 2.65 -27.72
C PRO A 24 3.01 3.47 -27.06
N LEU A 25 2.77 4.74 -26.77
CA LEU A 25 3.75 5.59 -26.07
C LEU A 25 4.08 5.05 -24.68
N THR A 26 3.06 4.60 -23.95
CA THR A 26 3.25 4.01 -22.62
C THR A 26 4.03 2.71 -22.69
N VAL A 27 3.67 1.81 -23.61
CA VAL A 27 4.31 0.49 -23.72
C VAL A 27 5.73 0.58 -24.26
N LEU A 28 5.97 1.43 -25.28
CA LEU A 28 7.27 1.49 -25.98
C LEU A 28 8.28 2.43 -25.34
N VAL A 29 7.82 3.48 -24.64
CA VAL A 29 8.71 4.51 -24.08
C VAL A 29 8.61 4.56 -22.56
N LEU A 30 7.41 4.83 -22.03
CA LEU A 30 7.25 5.04 -20.59
C LEU A 30 7.40 3.74 -19.78
N GLY A 31 6.95 2.61 -20.34
CA GLY A 31 7.11 1.30 -19.70
C GLY A 31 8.57 0.90 -19.51
N PRO A 32 9.40 0.86 -20.57
CA PRO A 32 10.84 0.58 -20.43
C PRO A 32 11.56 1.58 -19.55
N ALA A 33 11.28 2.90 -19.69
CA ALA A 33 11.88 3.92 -18.83
C ALA A 33 11.49 3.71 -17.36
N GLY A 34 10.21 3.45 -17.09
CA GLY A 34 9.70 3.13 -15.76
C GLY A 34 10.31 1.86 -15.18
N ALA A 35 10.51 0.82 -16.01
CA ALA A 35 11.16 -0.43 -15.57
C ALA A 35 12.63 -0.21 -15.17
N VAL A 36 13.36 0.65 -15.87
CA VAL A 36 14.73 1.01 -15.49
C VAL A 36 14.75 1.73 -14.14
N VAL A 37 13.93 2.76 -13.95
CA VAL A 37 13.81 3.48 -12.69
C VAL A 37 13.35 2.54 -11.57
N GLY A 38 12.34 1.72 -11.83
CA GLY A 38 11.85 0.72 -10.90
C GLY A 38 12.93 -0.28 -10.47
N SER A 39 13.77 -0.75 -11.40
CA SER A 39 14.89 -1.65 -11.08
C SER A 39 15.92 -1.02 -10.14
N TRP A 40 16.15 0.28 -10.25
CA TRP A 40 17.06 1.01 -9.35
C TRP A 40 16.47 1.14 -7.95
N ILE A 41 15.16 1.46 -7.86
CA ILE A 41 14.44 1.50 -6.57
C ILE A 41 14.49 0.12 -5.89
N VAL A 42 14.25 -0.95 -6.65
CA VAL A 42 14.32 -2.33 -6.14
C VAL A 42 15.72 -2.66 -5.63
N LYS A 43 16.76 -2.37 -6.40
CA LYS A 43 18.15 -2.60 -5.97
C LYS A 43 18.48 -1.85 -4.69
N ALA A 44 18.04 -0.60 -4.57
CA ALA A 44 18.21 0.19 -3.36
C ALA A 44 17.50 -0.44 -2.16
N ILE A 45 16.26 -0.91 -2.34
CA ILE A 45 15.49 -1.57 -1.29
C ILE A 45 16.12 -2.90 -0.85
N VAL A 46 16.57 -3.73 -1.81
CA VAL A 46 17.26 -4.99 -1.52
C VAL A 46 18.59 -4.72 -0.80
N PHE A 47 19.33 -3.70 -1.21
CA PHE A 47 20.55 -3.28 -0.54
C PHE A 47 20.27 -2.85 0.92
N ILE A 48 19.26 -2.03 1.13
CA ILE A 48 18.82 -1.62 2.48
C ILE A 48 18.43 -2.84 3.30
N GLN A 49 17.66 -3.78 2.72
CA GLN A 49 17.27 -5.01 3.40
C GLN A 49 18.47 -5.80 3.91
N ALA A 50 19.50 -5.98 3.10
CA ALA A 50 20.69 -6.74 3.48
C ALA A 50 21.43 -6.11 4.67
N HIS A 51 21.32 -4.80 4.88
CA HIS A 51 22.01 -4.07 5.95
C HIS A 51 21.14 -3.79 7.19
N VAL A 52 19.81 -3.72 7.02
CA VAL A 52 18.86 -3.28 8.07
C VAL A 52 18.13 -4.46 8.72
N GLY A 53 18.20 -5.65 8.13
CA GLY A 53 17.64 -6.89 8.70
C GLY A 53 16.14 -6.77 9.00
N GLY A 54 15.74 -7.02 10.25
CA GLY A 54 14.34 -7.03 10.69
C GLY A 54 13.60 -5.69 10.55
N PHE A 55 14.29 -4.55 10.37
CA PHE A 55 13.65 -3.27 10.11
C PHE A 55 13.12 -3.13 8.67
N ALA A 56 13.55 -3.98 7.74
CA ALA A 56 13.19 -3.84 6.33
C ALA A 56 11.67 -3.81 6.08
N PRO A 57 10.83 -4.72 6.62
CA PRO A 57 9.38 -4.63 6.47
C PRO A 57 8.80 -3.35 7.08
N GLY A 58 9.38 -2.84 8.16
CA GLY A 58 8.98 -1.58 8.79
C GLY A 58 9.23 -0.38 7.87
N ILE A 59 10.38 -0.33 7.20
CA ILE A 59 10.70 0.72 6.23
C ILE A 59 9.73 0.65 5.06
N ILE A 60 9.44 -0.54 4.54
CA ILE A 60 8.45 -0.71 3.48
C ILE A 60 7.07 -0.21 3.93
N ALA A 61 6.59 -0.64 5.11
CA ALA A 61 5.29 -0.21 5.61
C ALA A 61 5.19 1.31 5.81
N ALA A 62 6.26 1.95 6.30
CA ALA A 62 6.32 3.39 6.51
C ALA A 62 6.38 4.20 5.20
N THR A 63 7.06 3.69 4.19
CA THR A 63 7.25 4.38 2.91
C THR A 63 6.14 4.10 1.90
N HIS A 64 5.40 3.01 2.07
CA HIS A 64 4.37 2.57 1.13
C HIS A 64 3.28 3.61 0.83
N PRO A 65 2.74 4.40 1.80
CA PRO A 65 1.76 5.43 1.49
C PRO A 65 2.27 6.46 0.50
N PHE A 66 3.56 6.79 0.54
CA PHE A 66 4.17 7.71 -0.42
C PHE A 66 4.31 7.08 -1.80
N LEU A 67 4.63 5.79 -1.88
CA LEU A 67 4.67 5.05 -3.14
C LEU A 67 3.29 4.95 -3.80
N VAL A 68 2.23 4.76 -2.99
CA VAL A 68 0.85 4.82 -3.46
C VAL A 68 0.51 6.21 -4.01
N MET A 69 0.87 7.28 -3.28
CA MET A 69 0.63 8.66 -3.75
C MET A 69 1.37 8.99 -5.04
N MET A 70 2.54 8.42 -5.25
CA MET A 70 3.31 8.56 -6.50
C MET A 70 2.81 7.63 -7.63
N GLY A 71 1.90 6.70 -7.35
CA GLY A 71 1.41 5.72 -8.32
C GLY A 71 2.42 4.62 -8.67
N VAL A 72 3.49 4.47 -7.90
CA VAL A 72 4.60 3.52 -8.18
C VAL A 72 4.58 2.28 -7.29
N ASN A 73 3.57 2.12 -6.46
CA ASN A 73 3.43 0.97 -5.55
C ASN A 73 3.45 -0.39 -6.27
N MET A 74 2.92 -0.47 -7.49
CA MET A 74 2.93 -1.70 -8.30
C MET A 74 4.34 -2.14 -8.73
N LEU A 75 5.34 -1.25 -8.70
CA LEU A 75 6.73 -1.63 -8.98
C LEU A 75 7.29 -2.63 -7.96
N MET A 76 6.70 -2.72 -6.77
CA MET A 76 7.08 -3.72 -5.76
C MET A 76 6.71 -5.16 -6.14
N VAL A 77 5.78 -5.36 -7.07
CA VAL A 77 5.33 -6.71 -7.47
C VAL A 77 6.47 -7.50 -8.12
N ALA A 78 7.29 -6.87 -8.93
CA ALA A 78 8.40 -7.53 -9.59
C ALA A 78 9.43 -8.11 -8.60
N PRO A 79 9.98 -7.35 -7.62
CA PRO A 79 10.91 -7.90 -6.63
C PRO A 79 10.25 -8.90 -5.68
N MET A 80 8.97 -8.74 -5.35
CA MET A 80 8.23 -9.76 -4.60
C MET A 80 8.21 -11.11 -5.34
N THR A 81 7.87 -11.07 -6.63
CA THR A 81 7.84 -12.27 -7.46
C THR A 81 9.23 -12.89 -7.58
N GLU A 82 10.27 -12.07 -7.72
CA GLU A 82 11.65 -12.54 -7.77
C GLU A 82 12.07 -13.22 -6.46
N LEU A 83 11.75 -12.67 -5.30
CA LEU A 83 12.04 -13.30 -4.01
C LEU A 83 11.30 -14.63 -3.85
N LEU A 84 10.01 -14.66 -4.19
CA LEU A 84 9.21 -15.89 -4.11
C LEU A 84 9.73 -16.99 -5.05
N THR A 85 10.17 -16.64 -6.26
CA THR A 85 10.68 -17.63 -7.23
C THR A 85 12.09 -18.10 -6.94
N ARG A 86 12.98 -17.21 -6.46
CA ARG A 86 14.40 -17.54 -6.22
C ARG A 86 14.67 -18.04 -4.81
N VAL A 87 14.01 -17.47 -3.81
CA VAL A 87 14.26 -17.72 -2.38
C VAL A 87 13.15 -18.60 -1.77
N GLY A 88 11.99 -18.67 -2.44
CA GLY A 88 10.82 -19.39 -1.94
C GLY A 88 10.00 -18.62 -0.89
N SER A 89 10.41 -17.41 -0.54
CA SER A 89 9.68 -16.56 0.43
C SER A 89 10.05 -15.08 0.29
N ASP A 90 9.10 -14.22 0.62
CA ASP A 90 9.29 -12.77 0.73
C ASP A 90 9.19 -12.36 2.21
N ASN A 91 10.27 -11.85 2.75
CA ASN A 91 10.38 -11.40 4.14
C ASN A 91 10.42 -9.87 4.27
N VAL A 92 10.14 -9.11 3.20
CA VAL A 92 10.29 -7.65 3.15
C VAL A 92 9.05 -6.96 2.63
N PHE A 93 8.75 -7.19 1.37
CA PHE A 93 7.74 -6.41 0.66
C PHE A 93 6.33 -6.77 1.10
N ARG A 94 6.00 -8.06 1.09
CA ARG A 94 4.66 -8.53 1.45
C ARG A 94 4.33 -8.30 2.93
N PRO A 95 5.22 -8.59 3.90
CA PRO A 95 4.99 -8.22 5.29
C PRO A 95 4.81 -6.71 5.47
N GLY A 96 5.65 -5.90 4.83
CA GLY A 96 5.53 -4.45 4.88
C GLY A 96 4.22 -3.92 4.29
N TRP A 97 3.80 -4.47 3.16
CA TRP A 97 2.56 -4.05 2.50
C TRP A 97 1.31 -4.36 3.32
N ILE A 98 1.18 -5.57 3.85
CA ILE A 98 0.01 -5.93 4.68
C ILE A 98 -0.05 -5.08 5.95
N LEU A 99 1.10 -4.84 6.59
CA LEU A 99 1.18 -4.02 7.80
C LEU A 99 0.91 -2.54 7.53
N HIS A 100 1.29 -2.02 6.36
CA HIS A 100 0.86 -0.71 5.92
C HIS A 100 -0.67 -0.60 5.85
N ASN A 101 -1.35 -1.51 5.16
CA ASN A 101 -2.81 -1.47 5.01
C ASN A 101 -3.54 -1.58 6.36
N ILE A 102 -3.01 -2.40 7.28
CA ILE A 102 -3.56 -2.53 8.63
C ILE A 102 -3.33 -1.23 9.43
N SER A 103 -2.14 -0.65 9.35
CA SER A 103 -1.83 0.64 9.97
C SER A 103 -2.73 1.76 9.46
N GLU A 104 -2.98 1.77 8.17
CA GLU A 104 -3.84 2.74 7.51
C GLU A 104 -5.29 2.65 7.97
N GLY A 105 -5.81 1.44 8.05
CA GLY A 105 -7.14 1.19 8.60
C GLY A 105 -7.22 1.53 10.08
N GLY A 106 -6.19 1.22 10.87
CA GLY A 106 -6.10 1.61 12.28
C GLY A 106 -6.13 3.12 12.49
N ALA A 107 -5.41 3.88 11.65
CA ALA A 107 -5.45 5.34 11.67
C ALA A 107 -6.87 5.88 11.34
N CYS A 108 -7.57 5.25 10.39
CA CYS A 108 -8.96 5.60 10.09
C CYS A 108 -9.90 5.32 11.27
N PHE A 109 -9.74 4.20 11.97
CA PHE A 109 -10.54 3.92 13.18
C PHE A 109 -10.26 4.90 14.31
N ALA A 110 -9.02 5.33 14.48
CA ALA A 110 -8.69 6.38 15.44
C ALA A 110 -9.41 7.71 15.11
N VAL A 111 -9.47 8.08 13.83
CA VAL A 111 -10.25 9.24 13.36
C VAL A 111 -11.74 9.04 13.65
N ALA A 112 -12.31 7.89 13.31
CA ALA A 112 -13.72 7.58 13.53
C ALA A 112 -14.11 7.65 15.01
N ALA A 113 -13.24 7.24 15.90
CA ALA A 113 -13.46 7.28 17.36
C ALA A 113 -13.43 8.72 17.93
N ARG A 114 -12.67 9.63 17.30
CA ARG A 114 -12.43 10.99 17.85
C ARG A 114 -13.23 12.09 17.16
N THR A 115 -13.61 11.89 15.90
CA THR A 115 -14.35 12.94 15.16
C THR A 115 -15.77 13.12 15.68
N LYS A 116 -16.21 14.38 15.75
CA LYS A 116 -17.59 14.74 16.05
C LYS A 116 -18.45 14.84 14.78
N ASP A 117 -17.82 14.95 13.63
CA ASP A 117 -18.49 14.98 12.33
C ASP A 117 -18.97 13.57 11.96
N LYS A 118 -20.28 13.43 11.77
CA LYS A 118 -20.91 12.15 11.46
C LYS A 118 -20.50 11.63 10.09
N ASP A 119 -20.36 12.49 9.09
CA ASP A 119 -20.01 12.12 7.72
C ASP A 119 -18.55 11.64 7.67
N MET A 120 -17.65 12.38 8.31
CA MET A 120 -16.25 11.97 8.44
C MET A 120 -16.12 10.67 9.22
N ARG A 121 -16.92 10.46 10.26
CA ARG A 121 -16.93 9.21 11.04
C ARG A 121 -17.31 8.01 10.19
N MET A 122 -18.38 8.13 9.40
CA MET A 122 -18.83 7.06 8.51
C MET A 122 -17.82 6.79 7.39
N ALA A 123 -17.25 7.83 6.79
CA ALA A 123 -16.20 7.72 5.79
C ALA A 123 -14.96 7.01 6.35
N ALA A 124 -14.51 7.39 7.55
CA ALA A 124 -13.35 6.80 8.19
C ALA A 124 -13.59 5.31 8.58
N LEU A 125 -14.78 4.96 9.08
CA LEU A 125 -15.14 3.57 9.36
C LEU A 125 -15.13 2.72 8.09
N SER A 126 -15.82 3.18 7.05
CA SER A 126 -15.89 2.46 5.77
C SER A 126 -14.51 2.29 5.14
N ALA A 127 -13.72 3.36 5.08
CA ALA A 127 -12.38 3.34 4.53
C ALA A 127 -11.43 2.44 5.33
N GLY A 128 -11.51 2.48 6.67
CA GLY A 128 -10.70 1.64 7.54
C GLY A 128 -11.01 0.14 7.39
N ILE A 129 -12.31 -0.22 7.31
CA ILE A 129 -12.73 -1.60 7.01
C ILE A 129 -12.22 -2.02 5.63
N GLY A 130 -12.36 -1.17 4.61
CA GLY A 130 -11.85 -1.42 3.25
C GLY A 130 -10.35 -1.71 3.22
N ALA A 131 -9.54 -0.90 3.92
CA ALA A 131 -8.10 -1.08 3.99
C ALA A 131 -7.71 -2.41 4.68
N ILE A 132 -8.33 -2.74 5.81
CA ILE A 132 -7.98 -3.94 6.60
C ILE A 132 -8.52 -5.21 5.95
N VAL A 133 -9.78 -5.23 5.53
CA VAL A 133 -10.45 -6.44 5.06
C VAL A 133 -10.22 -6.69 3.58
N SER A 134 -10.35 -5.66 2.75
CA SER A 134 -10.21 -5.78 1.30
C SER A 134 -8.79 -5.48 0.80
N GLY A 135 -7.97 -4.78 1.60
CA GLY A 135 -6.64 -4.34 1.18
C GLY A 135 -6.66 -3.16 0.21
N VAL A 136 -7.79 -2.45 0.12
CA VAL A 136 -7.97 -1.25 -0.72
C VAL A 136 -7.64 -0.02 0.11
N SER A 137 -6.48 0.57 -0.16
CA SER A 137 -5.90 1.63 0.65
C SER A 137 -6.32 3.04 0.21
N GLU A 138 -6.64 3.26 -1.06
CA GLU A 138 -6.87 4.58 -1.63
C GLU A 138 -7.96 5.41 -0.90
N PRO A 139 -9.13 4.87 -0.53
CA PRO A 139 -10.14 5.61 0.22
C PRO A 139 -9.66 6.02 1.62
N ALA A 140 -8.89 5.17 2.27
CA ALA A 140 -8.32 5.44 3.60
C ALA A 140 -7.20 6.49 3.50
N LEU A 141 -6.32 6.36 2.51
CA LEU A 141 -5.21 7.28 2.30
C LEU A 141 -5.70 8.68 1.93
N TYR A 142 -6.43 8.80 0.82
CA TYR A 142 -6.82 10.11 0.29
C TYR A 142 -8.03 10.71 1.00
N GLY A 143 -9.03 9.88 1.33
CA GLY A 143 -10.27 10.34 1.95
C GLY A 143 -10.14 10.75 3.41
N VAL A 144 -9.23 10.13 4.15
CA VAL A 144 -9.10 10.31 5.60
C VAL A 144 -7.70 10.75 6.00
N ASN A 145 -6.68 9.90 5.80
CA ASN A 145 -5.37 10.08 6.40
C ASN A 145 -4.65 11.31 5.86
N LEU A 146 -4.59 11.46 4.54
CA LEU A 146 -3.95 12.60 3.87
C LEU A 146 -4.76 13.90 4.07
N ARG A 147 -6.09 13.81 4.00
CA ARG A 147 -6.99 14.96 4.19
C ARG A 147 -6.82 15.59 5.57
N LEU A 148 -6.67 14.80 6.61
CA LEU A 148 -6.51 15.26 7.98
C LEU A 148 -5.06 15.49 8.39
N ARG A 149 -4.09 14.98 7.63
CA ARG A 149 -2.63 15.07 7.84
C ARG A 149 -2.12 14.42 9.13
N LYS A 150 -2.69 14.70 10.31
CA LYS A 150 -2.28 14.11 11.60
C LYS A 150 -2.30 12.58 11.60
N PRO A 151 -3.34 11.90 11.07
CA PRO A 151 -3.35 10.44 11.01
C PRO A 151 -2.23 9.85 10.15
N MET A 152 -1.70 10.60 9.16
CA MET A 152 -0.55 10.17 8.36
C MET A 152 0.69 9.87 9.21
N ILE A 153 0.93 10.67 10.25
CA ILE A 153 2.07 10.45 11.16
C ILE A 153 1.87 9.11 11.90
N GLY A 154 0.66 8.89 12.41
CA GLY A 154 0.30 7.61 13.05
C GLY A 154 0.46 6.41 12.12
N LEU A 155 -0.02 6.53 10.89
CA LEU A 155 0.12 5.52 9.85
C LEU A 155 1.60 5.16 9.57
N VAL A 156 2.45 6.17 9.37
CA VAL A 156 3.88 5.97 9.07
C VAL A 156 4.62 5.35 10.25
N LEU A 157 4.43 5.90 11.45
CA LEU A 157 5.09 5.39 12.66
C LEU A 157 4.59 3.98 13.03
N GLY A 158 3.29 3.77 12.97
CA GLY A 158 2.69 2.47 13.25
C GLY A 158 3.13 1.40 12.25
N GLY A 159 3.13 1.73 10.97
CA GLY A 159 3.64 0.86 9.92
C GLY A 159 5.11 0.49 10.15
N PHE A 160 5.94 1.49 10.51
CA PHE A 160 7.35 1.25 10.82
C PHE A 160 7.52 0.30 12.01
N ILE A 161 6.85 0.59 13.12
CA ILE A 161 6.97 -0.21 14.35
C ILE A 161 6.42 -1.62 14.13
N GLY A 162 5.18 -1.74 13.63
CA GLY A 162 4.55 -3.04 13.38
C GLY A 162 5.33 -3.89 12.37
N GLY A 163 5.78 -3.26 11.28
CA GLY A 163 6.61 -3.92 10.27
C GLY A 163 7.96 -4.38 10.81
N SER A 164 8.62 -3.57 11.64
CA SER A 164 9.88 -3.93 12.26
C SER A 164 9.73 -5.10 13.22
N VAL A 165 8.69 -5.08 14.07
CA VAL A 165 8.42 -6.21 14.97
C VAL A 165 8.16 -7.50 14.19
N ALA A 166 7.32 -7.45 13.16
CA ALA A 166 7.08 -8.62 12.30
C ALA A 166 8.38 -9.11 11.63
N GLY A 167 9.23 -8.19 11.18
CA GLY A 167 10.52 -8.52 10.58
C GLY A 167 11.49 -9.19 11.56
N PHE A 168 11.61 -8.67 12.79
CA PHE A 168 12.44 -9.30 13.84
C PHE A 168 11.88 -10.66 14.30
N MET A 169 10.56 -10.84 14.26
CA MET A 169 9.92 -12.13 14.52
C MET A 169 10.01 -13.09 13.33
N GLY A 170 10.65 -12.68 12.22
CA GLY A 170 10.90 -13.54 11.06
C GLY A 170 9.68 -13.75 10.17
N ALA A 171 8.78 -12.78 10.06
CA ALA A 171 7.62 -12.84 9.16
C ALA A 171 8.06 -13.07 7.71
N LYS A 172 7.47 -14.09 7.06
CA LYS A 172 7.76 -14.47 5.67
C LYS A 172 6.46 -14.84 4.97
N ALA A 173 6.22 -14.27 3.81
CA ALA A 173 5.16 -14.70 2.92
C ALA A 173 5.68 -15.77 1.96
N PHE A 174 4.93 -16.84 1.76
CA PHE A 174 5.32 -17.96 0.91
C PHE A 174 4.58 -18.00 -0.44
N SER A 175 3.63 -17.10 -0.61
CA SER A 175 2.91 -16.94 -1.88
C SER A 175 2.46 -15.50 -2.09
N MET A 176 2.07 -15.20 -3.34
CA MET A 176 1.36 -13.95 -3.64
C MET A 176 -0.08 -14.04 -3.12
N GLY A 177 -0.59 -12.96 -2.57
CA GLY A 177 -1.95 -12.92 -2.04
C GLY A 177 -2.43 -11.50 -1.80
N TYR A 178 -3.60 -11.35 -1.21
CA TYR A 178 -4.15 -10.04 -0.86
C TYR A 178 -3.34 -9.36 0.24
N SER A 179 -3.17 -8.05 0.13
CA SER A 179 -2.51 -7.22 1.15
C SER A 179 -3.51 -6.76 2.21
N SER A 180 -4.22 -7.72 2.81
CA SER A 180 -5.28 -7.50 3.78
C SER A 180 -5.21 -8.55 4.89
N ILE A 181 -6.05 -8.43 5.91
CA ILE A 181 -6.11 -9.43 6.98
C ILE A 181 -6.43 -10.84 6.45
N LEU A 182 -7.17 -10.93 5.33
CA LEU A 182 -7.43 -12.21 4.67
C LEU A 182 -6.18 -12.83 4.05
N GLY A 183 -5.18 -12.00 3.73
CA GLY A 183 -3.89 -12.44 3.23
C GLY A 183 -2.95 -12.99 4.32
N VAL A 184 -3.33 -12.96 5.59
CA VAL A 184 -2.48 -13.49 6.69
C VAL A 184 -2.15 -14.97 6.51
N VAL A 185 -3.00 -15.73 5.85
CA VAL A 185 -2.80 -17.16 5.56
C VAL A 185 -1.56 -17.45 4.70
N ILE A 186 -1.10 -16.50 3.87
CA ILE A 186 0.10 -16.68 3.05
C ILE A 186 1.41 -16.71 3.85
N PHE A 187 1.36 -16.33 5.13
CA PHE A 187 2.50 -16.35 6.04
C PHE A 187 2.72 -17.69 6.73
N GLU A 188 1.79 -18.65 6.55
CA GLU A 188 1.90 -20.03 7.06
C GLU A 188 2.47 -20.12 8.49
N LYS A 189 3.68 -20.67 8.63
CA LYS A 189 4.36 -20.86 9.92
C LYS A 189 4.71 -19.55 10.64
N THR A 190 4.68 -18.42 9.94
CA THR A 190 5.04 -17.10 10.49
C THR A 190 3.83 -16.19 10.74
N ILE A 191 2.62 -16.74 10.76
CA ILE A 191 1.37 -16.00 11.03
C ILE A 191 1.43 -15.23 12.36
N ALA A 192 1.99 -15.83 13.40
CA ALA A 192 2.13 -15.19 14.70
C ALA A 192 2.95 -13.89 14.64
N ALA A 193 3.99 -13.84 13.78
CA ALA A 193 4.82 -12.66 13.60
C ALA A 193 4.04 -11.50 12.94
N ILE A 194 3.20 -11.79 11.97
CA ILE A 194 2.33 -10.80 11.34
C ILE A 194 1.26 -10.32 12.33
N ILE A 195 0.61 -11.23 13.06
CA ILE A 195 -0.41 -10.86 14.05
C ILE A 195 0.19 -9.97 15.13
N ALA A 196 1.39 -10.29 15.64
CA ALA A 196 2.08 -9.45 16.62
C ALA A 196 2.34 -8.04 16.08
N GLY A 197 2.81 -7.91 14.83
CA GLY A 197 2.98 -6.63 14.16
C GLY A 197 1.67 -5.84 14.01
N CYS A 198 0.55 -6.54 13.73
CA CYS A 198 -0.77 -5.93 13.62
C CYS A 198 -1.31 -5.41 14.97
N LEU A 199 -1.17 -6.20 16.03
CA LEU A 199 -1.73 -5.88 17.35
C LEU A 199 -1.03 -4.70 18.02
N LEU A 200 0.28 -4.53 17.81
CA LEU A 200 1.03 -3.43 18.38
C LEU A 200 0.59 -2.06 17.86
N TYR A 201 -0.10 -2.02 16.72
CA TYR A 201 -0.57 -0.77 16.14
C TYR A 201 -1.95 -0.31 16.61
N THR A 202 -2.69 -1.11 17.35
CA THR A 202 -4.01 -0.69 17.89
C THR A 202 -3.92 0.34 19.01
N SER A 203 -2.71 0.86 19.28
CA SER A 203 -2.49 1.90 20.28
C SER A 203 -2.99 3.27 19.79
N PRO A 204 -3.68 4.05 20.63
CA PRO A 204 -4.32 5.30 20.23
C PRO A 204 -3.29 6.36 19.83
N SER A 205 -3.62 7.06 18.74
CA SER A 205 -2.91 8.25 18.25
C SER A 205 -2.63 9.27 19.36
N PRO A 206 -1.49 10.00 19.28
CA PRO A 206 -1.15 11.03 20.26
C PRO A 206 -2.28 12.06 20.42
N ARG A 207 -2.41 12.51 21.64
CA ARG A 207 -3.38 13.55 22.03
C ARG A 207 -3.10 14.85 21.27
N ASP A 208 -4.17 15.39 20.67
CA ASP A 208 -4.38 16.76 20.11
C ASP A 208 -3.43 17.27 19.01
#